data_141185d7576c1bca4016120fdbfb8123
#
_entry.id   141185d7576c1bca4016120fdbfb8123
#
_cell.length_a   1.000
_cell.length_b   1.000
_cell.length_c   1.000
_cell.angle_alpha   90.00
_cell.angle_beta   90.00
_cell.angle_gamma   90.00
#
_symmetry.space_group_name_H-M   'P 1'
#
loop_
_entity.id
_entity.type
_entity.pdbx_description
1 polymer ?
#
loop_
_entity_poly.entity_id
_entity_poly.type
_entity_poly.pdbx_seq_one_letter_code
_entity_poly.pdbx_strand_id
1 'polypeptide(L)'
;MPDTFLIRNDSSGIKLTPSSTIGTVFIISAGLLRLRCYRALGRFFTFEVSIRKGHQLVTTGPYSIVRHPSYSAVFLMDIGMILWFMSGGAWLMESGVLVSLAGRTVVFGIMVVLSGLTVSVCRRVVPEDGLLKDQFKEEWENWAQRVPYALIPWVY
;
A
#
# COMPACT_ATOMS: atom_id res chain seq x y z
N MET A 1 41.66 34.21 16.45
CA MET A 1 40.24 34.52 16.62
C MET A 1 39.50 33.18 16.50
N PRO A 2 38.85 32.69 17.53
CA PRO A 2 38.16 31.43 17.47
C PRO A 2 36.82 31.64 16.77
N ASP A 3 36.58 30.89 15.72
CA ASP A 3 35.34 30.89 14.98
C ASP A 3 34.21 30.39 15.91
N THR A 4 33.34 31.33 16.19
CA THR A 4 32.12 31.12 16.93
C THR A 4 31.26 30.11 16.15
N PHE A 5 31.25 28.88 16.58
CA PHE A 5 30.31 27.85 16.13
C PHE A 5 28.91 28.34 16.53
N LEU A 6 28.32 29.17 15.68
CA LEU A 6 26.93 29.56 15.82
C LEU A 6 26.10 28.30 15.70
N ILE A 7 25.71 27.77 16.84
CA ILE A 7 24.60 26.81 16.92
C ILE A 7 23.40 27.58 16.37
N ARG A 8 23.13 27.38 15.09
CA ARG A 8 21.91 27.83 14.43
C ARG A 8 20.77 27.09 15.09
N ASN A 9 20.17 27.73 16.06
CA ASN A 9 18.96 27.27 16.74
C ASN A 9 17.77 27.48 15.80
N ASP A 10 17.88 26.86 14.61
CA ASP A 10 16.79 26.80 13.65
C ASP A 10 15.85 25.71 14.15
N SER A 11 14.72 26.13 14.68
CA SER A 11 13.58 25.30 15.04
C SER A 11 12.89 24.70 13.79
N SER A 12 13.69 24.34 12.77
CA SER A 12 13.31 23.51 11.63
C SER A 12 13.22 22.03 12.07
N GLY A 13 12.53 21.80 13.20
CA GLY A 13 12.18 20.47 13.63
C GLY A 13 11.19 19.84 12.66
N ILE A 14 11.16 18.53 12.62
CA ILE A 14 10.13 17.74 11.95
C ILE A 14 8.76 18.34 12.26
N LYS A 15 8.07 18.84 11.24
CA LYS A 15 6.77 19.52 11.39
C LYS A 15 5.68 18.70 10.70
N LEU A 16 4.54 18.63 11.35
CA LEU A 16 3.35 18.08 10.72
C LEU A 16 2.82 19.09 9.69
N THR A 17 2.76 18.65 8.46
CA THR A 17 2.17 19.40 7.35
C THR A 17 0.86 18.77 6.92
N PRO A 18 -0.01 19.45 6.17
CA PRO A 18 -1.22 18.83 5.64
C PRO A 18 -0.93 17.55 4.83
N SER A 19 0.13 17.54 4.03
CA SER A 19 0.53 16.36 3.25
C SER A 19 1.00 15.20 4.11
N SER A 20 1.80 15.44 5.17
CA SER A 20 2.20 14.37 6.09
C SER A 20 1.02 13.83 6.90
N THR A 21 0.08 14.70 7.27
CA THR A 21 -1.14 14.29 7.98
C THR A 21 -2.02 13.41 7.09
N ILE A 22 -2.26 13.80 5.84
CA ILE A 22 -3.02 13.00 4.86
C ILE A 22 -2.28 11.67 4.62
N GLY A 23 -0.96 11.71 4.42
CA GLY A 23 -0.14 10.51 4.28
C GLY A 23 -0.28 9.54 5.44
N THR A 24 -0.25 10.06 6.67
CA THR A 24 -0.46 9.26 7.89
C THR A 24 -1.85 8.63 7.92
N VAL A 25 -2.89 9.37 7.59
CA VAL A 25 -4.26 8.84 7.51
C VAL A 25 -4.35 7.72 6.49
N PHE A 26 -3.71 7.86 5.32
CA PHE A 26 -3.70 6.81 4.29
C PHE A 26 -2.97 5.55 4.75
N ILE A 27 -1.82 5.69 5.40
CA ILE A 27 -1.04 4.56 5.95
C ILE A 27 -1.87 3.80 6.99
N ILE A 28 -2.50 4.52 7.93
CA ILE A 28 -3.34 3.91 8.97
C ILE A 28 -4.54 3.21 8.34
N SER A 29 -5.23 3.86 7.40
CA SER A 29 -6.39 3.30 6.71
C SER A 29 -6.03 2.04 5.92
N ALA A 30 -4.89 2.04 5.24
CA ALA A 30 -4.35 0.89 4.54
C ALA A 30 -4.07 -0.28 5.49
N GLY A 31 -3.43 -0.02 6.64
CA GLY A 31 -3.18 -1.03 7.67
C GLY A 31 -4.46 -1.63 8.22
N LEU A 32 -5.45 -0.79 8.53
CA LEU A 32 -6.76 -1.23 9.01
C LEU A 32 -7.52 -2.04 7.95
N LEU A 33 -7.47 -1.64 6.68
CA LEU A 33 -8.08 -2.39 5.59
C LEU A 33 -7.43 -3.77 5.45
N ARG A 34 -6.10 -3.86 5.45
CA ARG A 34 -5.40 -5.16 5.42
C ARG A 34 -5.77 -6.05 6.59
N LEU A 35 -5.84 -5.49 7.80
CA LEU A 35 -6.24 -6.25 8.98
C LEU A 35 -7.66 -6.80 8.85
N ARG A 36 -8.60 -6.02 8.29
CA ARG A 36 -9.96 -6.48 8.00
C ARG A 36 -9.97 -7.59 6.94
N CYS A 37 -9.14 -7.47 5.89
CA CYS A 37 -8.99 -8.53 4.87
C CYS A 37 -8.49 -9.83 5.49
N TYR A 38 -7.45 -9.78 6.33
CA TYR A 38 -6.91 -10.97 7.01
C TYR A 38 -7.93 -11.61 7.94
N ARG A 39 -8.71 -10.81 8.67
CA ARG A 39 -9.78 -11.32 9.52
C ARG A 39 -10.91 -11.97 8.70
N ALA A 40 -11.28 -11.38 7.57
CA ALA A 40 -12.31 -11.92 6.68
C ALA A 40 -11.89 -13.25 6.04
N LEU A 41 -10.63 -13.35 5.59
CA LEU A 41 -10.09 -14.61 5.02
C LEU A 41 -9.80 -15.66 6.09
N GLY A 42 -9.43 -15.24 7.30
CA GLY A 42 -9.12 -16.14 8.40
C GLY A 42 -8.12 -17.24 8.00
N ARG A 43 -8.51 -18.49 8.16
CA ARG A 43 -7.67 -19.67 7.80
C ARG A 43 -7.38 -19.83 6.31
N PHE A 44 -8.11 -19.13 5.45
CA PHE A 44 -7.95 -19.21 3.99
C PHE A 44 -6.91 -18.20 3.46
N PHE A 45 -6.43 -17.31 4.31
CA PHE A 45 -5.37 -16.39 3.93
C PHE A 45 -4.08 -17.15 3.57
N THR A 46 -3.51 -16.86 2.42
CA THR A 46 -2.23 -17.39 1.94
C THR A 46 -1.39 -16.27 1.32
N PHE A 47 -0.08 -16.34 1.50
CA PHE A 47 0.85 -15.43 0.80
C PHE A 47 1.06 -15.82 -0.66
N GLU A 48 0.86 -17.10 -0.97
CA GLU A 48 0.93 -17.63 -2.31
C GLU A 48 -0.48 -17.76 -2.89
N VAL A 49 -0.59 -17.62 -4.21
CA VAL A 49 -1.86 -17.84 -4.92
C VAL A 49 -2.11 -19.35 -4.92
N SER A 50 -2.84 -19.83 -3.92
CA SER A 50 -3.11 -21.26 -3.74
C SER A 50 -4.47 -21.50 -3.09
N ILE A 51 -5.12 -22.58 -3.50
CA ILE A 51 -6.40 -23.00 -2.94
C ILE A 51 -6.15 -24.08 -1.88
N ARG A 52 -6.57 -23.81 -0.66
CA ARG A 52 -6.46 -24.77 0.43
C ARG A 52 -7.61 -25.80 0.39
N LYS A 53 -7.37 -26.97 0.97
CA LYS A 53 -8.41 -27.99 1.13
C LYS A 53 -9.58 -27.42 1.94
N GLY A 54 -10.80 -27.47 1.39
CA GLY A 54 -11.99 -26.88 2.00
C GLY A 54 -12.05 -25.35 1.91
N HIS A 55 -11.34 -24.74 0.94
CA HIS A 55 -11.42 -23.31 0.67
C HIS A 55 -12.85 -22.90 0.33
N GLN A 56 -13.28 -21.75 0.85
CA GLN A 56 -14.57 -21.14 0.56
C GLN A 56 -14.34 -19.76 -0.05
N LEU A 57 -15.18 -19.36 -0.97
CA LEU A 57 -15.11 -18.03 -1.57
C LEU A 57 -15.59 -17.00 -0.55
N VAL A 58 -14.68 -16.09 -0.16
CA VAL A 58 -15.00 -15.00 0.77
C VAL A 58 -15.48 -13.80 -0.01
N THR A 59 -16.77 -13.47 0.13
CA THR A 59 -17.44 -12.39 -0.62
C THR A 59 -17.96 -11.28 0.29
N THR A 60 -17.65 -11.33 1.59
CA THR A 60 -18.19 -10.42 2.62
C THR A 60 -17.13 -9.42 3.10
N GLY A 61 -17.57 -8.39 3.85
CA GLY A 61 -16.68 -7.37 4.38
C GLY A 61 -16.01 -6.56 3.28
N PRO A 62 -14.68 -6.38 3.29
CA PRO A 62 -13.98 -5.64 2.22
C PRO A 62 -14.16 -6.26 0.82
N TYR A 63 -14.38 -7.58 0.75
CA TYR A 63 -14.58 -8.34 -0.50
C TYR A 63 -15.96 -8.15 -1.13
N SER A 64 -16.87 -7.42 -0.47
CA SER A 64 -18.13 -6.99 -1.06
C SER A 64 -18.04 -5.67 -1.83
N ILE A 65 -16.89 -4.98 -1.78
CA ILE A 65 -16.67 -3.69 -2.42
C ILE A 65 -15.76 -3.84 -3.64
N VAL A 66 -14.62 -4.53 -3.47
CA VAL A 66 -13.68 -4.88 -4.55
C VAL A 66 -13.20 -6.31 -4.36
N ARG A 67 -12.74 -6.96 -5.43
CA ARG A 67 -12.32 -8.36 -5.36
C ARG A 67 -10.99 -8.56 -4.65
N HIS A 68 -10.07 -7.59 -4.73
CA HIS A 68 -8.74 -7.66 -4.11
C HIS A 68 -8.46 -6.48 -3.16
N PRO A 69 -9.24 -6.32 -2.07
CA PRO A 69 -9.12 -5.16 -1.19
C PRO A 69 -7.78 -5.08 -0.46
N SER A 70 -7.09 -6.21 -0.25
CA SER A 70 -5.75 -6.23 0.33
C SER A 70 -4.72 -5.59 -0.62
N TYR A 71 -4.91 -5.70 -1.93
CA TYR A 71 -4.05 -5.07 -2.93
C TYR A 71 -4.35 -3.57 -3.05
N SER A 72 -5.62 -3.19 -2.97
CA SER A 72 -6.02 -1.78 -2.85
C SER A 72 -5.35 -1.09 -1.65
N ALA A 73 -5.24 -1.82 -0.53
CA ALA A 73 -4.55 -1.31 0.64
C ALA A 73 -3.04 -1.11 0.41
N VAL A 74 -2.37 -1.92 -0.42
CA VAL A 74 -0.96 -1.69 -0.78
C VAL A 74 -0.82 -0.37 -1.53
N PHE A 75 -1.67 -0.10 -2.53
CA PHE A 75 -1.68 1.18 -3.23
C PHE A 75 -1.90 2.37 -2.31
N LEU A 76 -2.88 2.26 -1.42
CA LEU A 76 -3.18 3.33 -0.47
C LEU A 76 -1.99 3.59 0.47
N MET A 77 -1.30 2.54 0.89
CA MET A 77 -0.08 2.63 1.71
C MET A 77 1.05 3.33 0.95
N ASP A 78 1.29 2.98 -0.31
CA ASP A 78 2.34 3.57 -1.13
C ASP A 78 2.10 5.08 -1.34
N ILE A 79 0.86 5.47 -1.69
CA ILE A 79 0.48 6.87 -1.82
C ILE A 79 0.70 7.60 -0.48
N GLY A 80 0.27 6.98 0.62
CA GLY A 80 0.45 7.54 1.96
C GLY A 80 1.93 7.74 2.32
N MET A 81 2.79 6.78 2.01
CA MET A 81 4.24 6.89 2.23
C MET A 81 4.86 7.99 1.37
N ILE A 82 4.50 8.08 0.10
CA ILE A 82 4.99 9.15 -0.79
C ILE A 82 4.61 10.52 -0.23
N LEU A 83 3.34 10.72 0.14
CA LEU A 83 2.87 11.98 0.71
C LEU A 83 3.59 12.31 2.01
N TRP A 84 3.87 11.31 2.84
CA TRP A 84 4.54 11.50 4.12
C TRP A 84 6.02 11.85 3.94
N PHE A 85 6.76 11.09 3.14
CA PHE A 85 8.19 11.29 2.92
C PHE A 85 8.51 12.54 2.09
N MET A 86 7.62 12.93 1.18
CA MET A 86 7.80 14.12 0.32
C MET A 86 7.26 15.40 0.97
N SER A 87 6.72 15.33 2.19
CA SER A 87 6.21 16.52 2.87
C SER A 87 7.37 17.43 3.32
N GLY A 88 7.18 18.75 3.21
CA GLY A 88 8.06 19.72 3.85
C GLY A 88 8.08 19.48 5.37
N GLY A 89 9.27 19.43 5.98
CA GLY A 89 9.45 19.07 7.39
C GLY A 89 9.56 17.58 7.66
N ALA A 90 9.44 16.70 6.64
CA ALA A 90 9.82 15.30 6.78
C ALA A 90 11.34 15.16 6.89
N TRP A 91 11.78 14.16 7.66
CA TRP A 91 13.21 13.92 7.84
C TRP A 91 13.96 13.79 6.51
N LEU A 92 13.39 13.16 5.51
CA LEU A 92 14.02 12.98 4.20
C LEU A 92 14.32 14.31 3.50
N MET A 93 13.43 15.29 3.64
CA MET A 93 13.59 16.63 3.05
C MET A 93 14.55 17.50 3.85
N GLU A 94 14.51 17.41 5.18
CA GLU A 94 15.28 18.28 6.07
C GLU A 94 16.68 17.72 6.37
N SER A 95 16.91 16.43 6.20
CA SER A 95 18.20 15.77 6.51
C SER A 95 19.35 16.10 5.57
N GLY A 96 19.06 16.73 4.42
CA GLY A 96 20.06 16.98 3.38
C GLY A 96 20.51 15.73 2.61
N VAL A 97 19.92 14.54 2.88
CA VAL A 97 20.24 13.30 2.15
C VAL A 97 20.07 13.49 0.64
N LEU A 98 19.02 14.20 0.23
CA LEU A 98 18.75 14.48 -1.19
C LEU A 98 19.70 15.49 -1.84
N VAL A 99 20.56 16.16 -1.08
CA VAL A 99 21.59 17.04 -1.62
C VAL A 99 22.74 16.23 -2.21
N SER A 100 23.09 15.09 -1.57
CA SER A 100 24.17 14.22 -2.06
C SER A 100 23.70 13.31 -3.19
N LEU A 101 24.60 13.03 -4.15
CA LEU A 101 24.34 12.07 -5.21
C LEU A 101 24.03 10.66 -4.63
N ALA A 102 24.83 10.24 -3.66
CA ALA A 102 24.64 8.94 -2.99
C ALA A 102 23.25 8.84 -2.35
N GLY A 103 22.80 9.85 -1.61
CA GLY A 103 21.48 9.88 -0.99
C GLY A 103 20.36 9.80 -2.02
N ARG A 104 20.44 10.56 -3.10
CA ARG A 104 19.46 10.48 -4.20
C ARG A 104 19.40 9.08 -4.83
N THR A 105 20.56 8.46 -5.06
CA THR A 105 20.63 7.11 -5.63
C THR A 105 19.98 6.08 -4.70
N VAL A 106 20.23 6.16 -3.40
CA VAL A 106 19.61 5.24 -2.41
C VAL A 106 18.10 5.44 -2.38
N VAL A 107 17.61 6.68 -2.28
CA VAL A 107 16.17 6.97 -2.25
C VAL A 107 15.50 6.51 -3.54
N PHE A 108 16.11 6.78 -4.69
CA PHE A 108 15.61 6.28 -5.99
C PHE A 108 15.54 4.76 -6.03
N GLY A 109 16.59 4.06 -5.56
CA GLY A 109 16.62 2.60 -5.47
C GLY A 109 15.49 2.05 -4.60
N ILE A 110 15.24 2.65 -3.44
CA ILE A 110 14.12 2.27 -2.56
C ILE A 110 12.77 2.46 -3.29
N MET A 111 12.58 3.58 -3.98
CA MET A 111 11.35 3.85 -4.73
C MET A 111 11.14 2.83 -5.86
N VAL A 112 12.20 2.46 -6.58
CA VAL A 112 12.14 1.41 -7.63
C VAL A 112 11.73 0.07 -7.03
N VAL A 113 12.29 -0.32 -5.89
CA VAL A 113 11.94 -1.58 -5.21
C VAL A 113 10.47 -1.57 -4.77
N LEU A 114 10.02 -0.51 -4.10
CA LEU A 114 8.62 -0.39 -3.66
C LEU A 114 7.65 -0.44 -4.84
N SER A 115 7.92 0.33 -5.90
CA SER A 115 7.11 0.30 -7.12
C SER A 115 7.10 -1.08 -7.76
N GLY A 116 8.23 -1.78 -7.78
CA GLY A 116 8.34 -3.15 -8.30
C GLY A 116 7.50 -4.15 -7.50
N LEU A 117 7.48 -4.02 -6.17
CA LEU A 117 6.62 -4.83 -5.30
C LEU A 117 5.14 -4.57 -5.59
N THR A 118 4.73 -3.31 -5.74
CA THR A 118 3.36 -2.94 -6.06
C THR A 118 2.94 -3.49 -7.43
N VAL A 119 3.78 -3.36 -8.45
CA VAL A 119 3.53 -3.96 -9.78
C VAL A 119 3.41 -5.48 -9.69
N SER A 120 4.26 -6.14 -8.89
CA SER A 120 4.19 -7.58 -8.65
C SER A 120 2.84 -8.01 -8.04
N VAL A 121 2.36 -7.24 -7.05
CA VAL A 121 1.04 -7.46 -6.44
C VAL A 121 -0.08 -7.31 -7.47
N CYS A 122 -0.02 -6.27 -8.32
CA CYS A 122 -1.03 -6.06 -9.37
C CYS A 122 -1.06 -7.19 -10.39
N ARG A 123 0.10 -7.71 -10.78
CA ARG A 123 0.20 -8.84 -11.72
C ARG A 123 -0.41 -10.12 -11.18
N ARG A 124 -0.62 -10.24 -9.87
CA ARG A 124 -1.26 -11.41 -9.25
C ARG A 124 -2.78 -11.40 -9.36
N VAL A 125 -3.41 -10.24 -9.63
CA VAL A 125 -4.88 -10.11 -9.74
C VAL A 125 -5.44 -11.10 -10.78
N VAL A 126 -4.91 -11.08 -11.99
CA VAL A 126 -5.42 -11.90 -13.08
C VAL A 126 -5.29 -13.41 -12.84
N PRO A 127 -4.11 -13.94 -12.49
CA PRO A 127 -3.98 -15.37 -12.18
C PRO A 127 -4.78 -15.80 -10.94
N GLU A 128 -4.93 -14.93 -9.94
CA GLU A 128 -5.74 -15.24 -8.75
C GLU A 128 -7.24 -15.30 -9.09
N ASP A 129 -7.76 -14.33 -9.84
CA ASP A 129 -9.13 -14.37 -10.35
C ASP A 129 -9.36 -15.63 -11.22
N GLY A 130 -8.39 -16.02 -12.04
CA GLY A 130 -8.46 -17.24 -12.84
C GLY A 130 -8.58 -18.50 -12.00
N LEU A 131 -7.71 -18.66 -10.99
CA LEU A 131 -7.76 -19.82 -10.09
C LEU A 131 -9.04 -19.87 -9.27
N LEU A 132 -9.54 -18.73 -8.79
CA LEU A 132 -10.80 -18.66 -8.06
C LEU A 132 -11.98 -19.02 -8.99
N LYS A 133 -11.98 -18.53 -10.23
CA LYS A 133 -13.00 -18.86 -11.22
C LYS A 133 -13.00 -20.36 -11.56
N ASP A 134 -11.85 -20.96 -11.76
CA ASP A 134 -11.74 -22.40 -12.07
C ASP A 134 -12.24 -23.27 -10.90
N GLN A 135 -11.97 -22.82 -9.66
CA GLN A 135 -12.36 -23.55 -8.46
C GLN A 135 -13.84 -23.39 -8.11
N PHE A 136 -14.35 -22.15 -8.13
CA PHE A 136 -15.69 -21.81 -7.64
C PHE A 136 -16.73 -21.62 -8.74
N LYS A 137 -16.29 -21.59 -10.01
CA LYS A 137 -17.15 -21.56 -11.21
C LYS A 137 -18.30 -20.55 -11.11
N GLU A 138 -19.52 -21.02 -11.07
CA GLU A 138 -20.74 -20.20 -11.03
C GLU A 138 -20.80 -19.28 -9.79
N GLU A 139 -20.32 -19.75 -8.64
CA GLU A 139 -20.29 -18.94 -7.42
C GLU A 139 -19.37 -17.70 -7.59
N TRP A 140 -18.20 -17.88 -8.22
CA TRP A 140 -17.30 -16.80 -8.54
C TRP A 140 -17.91 -15.84 -9.57
N GLU A 141 -18.55 -16.34 -10.62
CA GLU A 141 -19.18 -15.50 -11.66
C GLU A 141 -20.30 -14.64 -11.05
N ASN A 142 -21.16 -15.22 -10.22
CA ASN A 142 -22.21 -14.50 -9.51
C ASN A 142 -21.66 -13.43 -8.57
N TRP A 143 -20.51 -13.70 -7.91
CA TRP A 143 -19.83 -12.70 -7.10
C TRP A 143 -19.20 -11.61 -7.95
N ALA A 144 -18.47 -11.93 -9.00
CA ALA A 144 -17.81 -10.99 -9.89
C ALA A 144 -18.81 -10.05 -10.59
N GLN A 145 -20.04 -10.51 -10.89
CA GLN A 145 -21.11 -9.65 -11.40
C GLN A 145 -21.58 -8.63 -10.37
N ARG A 146 -21.64 -9.00 -9.10
CA ARG A 146 -22.01 -8.08 -8.01
C ARG A 146 -20.88 -7.14 -7.60
N VAL A 147 -19.63 -7.60 -7.75
CA VAL A 147 -18.41 -6.88 -7.39
C VAL A 147 -17.49 -6.82 -8.61
N PRO A 148 -17.82 -5.98 -9.62
CA PRO A 148 -17.10 -5.96 -10.90
C PRO A 148 -15.68 -5.39 -10.78
N TYR A 149 -15.43 -4.60 -9.75
CA TYR A 149 -14.15 -3.91 -9.55
C TYR A 149 -13.12 -4.81 -8.89
N ALA A 150 -11.93 -4.90 -9.49
CA ALA A 150 -10.84 -5.71 -8.93
C ALA A 150 -10.14 -5.00 -7.76
N LEU A 151 -9.75 -3.74 -7.96
CA LEU A 151 -8.91 -2.99 -7.03
C LEU A 151 -9.53 -1.69 -6.55
N ILE A 152 -10.03 -0.86 -7.47
CA ILE A 152 -10.53 0.49 -7.18
C ILE A 152 -11.99 0.58 -7.62
N PRO A 153 -12.93 0.88 -6.70
CA PRO A 153 -14.32 1.03 -7.04
C PRO A 153 -14.50 2.05 -8.18
N TRP A 154 -15.34 1.72 -9.15
CA TRP A 154 -15.68 2.50 -10.36
C TRP A 154 -14.55 2.75 -11.35
N VAL A 155 -13.35 2.19 -11.13
CA VAL A 155 -12.20 2.35 -12.03
C VAL A 155 -11.74 1.01 -12.59
N TYR A 156 -11.38 0.07 -11.72
CA TYR A 156 -10.80 -1.22 -12.09
C TYR A 156 -11.06 -2.29 -11.04
#